data_2eb12a2bbdd450e7fa7cd3cc5f16f6c2
#
_entry.id   2eb12a2bbdd450e7fa7cd3cc5f16f6c2
#
_cell.length_a   1.000
_cell.length_b   1.000
_cell.length_c   1.000
_cell.angle_alpha   90.00
_cell.angle_beta   90.00
_cell.angle_gamma   90.00
#
_symmetry.space_group_name_H-M   'P 1'
#
loop_
_entity.id
_entity.type
_entity.pdbx_description
1 polymer ?
#
loop_
_entity_poly.entity_id
_entity_poly.type
_entity_poly.pdbx_seq_one_letter_code
_entity_poly.pdbx_strand_id
1 'polypeptide(L)'
;MQYWDWQYIKTAKEDKTHPDHKLAKSFRDTAKNTYYGWLNGAGADRIQEQIAANTGQKPSLSDCQAAIEGCVALYPKVVEFRKALMKELKQSSVTVFGQPISVNAISDGSRICLPLEPNRYYPDKLEPAYTQNLACIWSRIEATAMKNAFIQVGALARQHPEWELKVINVVHDELDLEVNGRYATEAITAANNIVGDCFKAQLKYVDDGRSTDWKKLLVKSWADK
;
A
#
# COMPACT_ATOMS: atom_id res chain seq x y z
N MET A 1 -21.13 -9.06 22.40
CA MET A 1 -20.31 -8.33 21.40
C MET A 1 -21.20 -8.03 20.22
N GLN A 2 -21.46 -6.76 19.93
CA GLN A 2 -22.33 -6.38 18.82
C GLN A 2 -21.51 -6.58 17.54
N TYR A 3 -21.89 -7.54 16.69
CA TYR A 3 -21.27 -7.72 15.38
C TYR A 3 -21.70 -6.55 14.50
N TRP A 4 -20.74 -5.70 14.16
CA TRP A 4 -20.98 -4.61 13.23
C TRP A 4 -20.73 -5.11 11.82
N ASP A 5 -21.77 -5.03 11.00
CA ASP A 5 -21.66 -5.33 9.58
C ASP A 5 -20.71 -4.31 8.92
N TRP A 6 -19.90 -4.79 7.97
CA TRP A 6 -18.99 -3.94 7.20
C TRP A 6 -19.71 -2.78 6.51
N GLN A 7 -20.91 -3.01 5.99
CA GLN A 7 -21.72 -2.00 5.34
C GLN A 7 -22.12 -0.89 6.32
N TYR A 8 -22.48 -1.26 7.55
CA TYR A 8 -22.76 -0.30 8.62
C TYR A 8 -21.54 0.55 8.98
N ILE A 9 -20.37 -0.08 9.16
CA ILE A 9 -19.11 0.62 9.47
C ILE A 9 -18.76 1.61 8.35
N LYS A 10 -18.93 1.21 7.09
CA LYS A 10 -18.67 2.06 5.92
C LYS A 10 -19.58 3.28 5.92
N THR A 11 -20.90 3.09 6.06
CA THR A 11 -21.88 4.16 6.09
C THR A 11 -21.64 5.12 7.26
N ALA A 12 -21.47 4.59 8.46
CA ALA A 12 -21.22 5.40 9.66
C ALA A 12 -19.92 6.21 9.57
N LYS A 13 -18.90 5.69 8.89
CA LYS A 13 -17.62 6.41 8.67
C LYS A 13 -17.76 7.52 7.62
N GLU A 14 -18.54 7.30 6.56
CA GLU A 14 -18.70 8.27 5.46
C GLU A 14 -19.59 9.45 5.88
N ASP A 15 -20.55 9.23 6.74
CA ASP A 15 -21.44 10.28 7.28
C ASP A 15 -20.85 10.87 8.57
N LYS A 16 -20.29 12.08 8.48
CA LYS A 16 -19.71 12.81 9.63
C LYS A 16 -20.74 13.15 10.71
N THR A 17 -22.05 13.12 10.38
CA THR A 17 -23.17 13.40 11.32
C THR A 17 -23.65 12.15 12.01
N HIS A 18 -23.23 10.96 11.55
CA HIS A 18 -23.67 9.69 12.13
C HIS A 18 -23.20 9.56 13.60
N PRO A 19 -24.08 9.13 14.54
CA PRO A 19 -23.73 9.03 15.96
C PRO A 19 -22.49 8.15 16.21
N ASP A 20 -22.30 7.12 15.41
CA ASP A 20 -21.17 6.18 15.52
C ASP A 20 -20.00 6.52 14.60
N HIS A 21 -19.95 7.70 13.97
CA HIS A 21 -18.89 8.09 13.03
C HIS A 21 -17.48 7.90 13.62
N LYS A 22 -17.24 8.41 14.83
CA LYS A 22 -15.92 8.32 15.48
C LYS A 22 -15.52 6.88 15.77
N LEU A 23 -16.49 6.07 16.22
CA LEU A 23 -16.28 4.66 16.56
C LEU A 23 -16.01 3.83 15.30
N ALA A 24 -16.80 4.02 14.24
CA ALA A 24 -16.60 3.37 12.94
C ALA A 24 -15.26 3.73 12.31
N LYS A 25 -14.84 5.00 12.42
CA LYS A 25 -13.51 5.45 12.00
C LYS A 25 -12.40 4.75 12.78
N SER A 26 -12.52 4.69 14.12
CA SER A 26 -11.54 4.02 14.99
C SER A 26 -11.39 2.53 14.63
N PHE A 27 -12.49 1.81 14.43
CA PHE A 27 -12.44 0.39 14.02
C PHE A 27 -11.74 0.20 12.69
N ARG A 28 -12.06 1.03 11.69
CA ARG A 28 -11.40 0.96 10.39
C ARG A 28 -9.90 1.24 10.50
N ASP A 29 -9.52 2.27 11.23
CA ASP A 29 -8.11 2.67 11.36
C ASP A 29 -7.33 1.61 12.14
N THR A 30 -7.91 1.00 13.16
CA THR A 30 -7.34 -0.15 13.88
C THR A 30 -7.15 -1.34 12.95
N ALA A 31 -8.18 -1.73 12.19
CA ALA A 31 -8.09 -2.84 11.24
C ALA A 31 -7.05 -2.57 10.15
N LYS A 32 -7.00 -1.35 9.61
CA LYS A 32 -5.99 -0.92 8.63
C LYS A 32 -4.58 -1.03 9.20
N ASN A 33 -4.34 -0.48 10.38
CA ASN A 33 -3.02 -0.50 11.02
C ASN A 33 -2.56 -1.92 11.35
N THR A 34 -3.46 -2.76 11.84
CA THR A 34 -3.19 -4.19 12.10
C THR A 34 -2.81 -4.91 10.80
N TYR A 35 -3.60 -4.76 9.75
CA TYR A 35 -3.34 -5.41 8.47
C TYR A 35 -2.01 -4.97 7.86
N TYR A 36 -1.75 -3.66 7.78
CA TYR A 36 -0.49 -3.16 7.20
C TYR A 36 0.71 -3.49 8.09
N GLY A 37 0.58 -3.41 9.41
CA GLY A 37 1.63 -3.85 10.33
C GLY A 37 1.96 -5.32 10.11
N TRP A 38 0.96 -6.18 10.10
CA TRP A 38 1.12 -7.61 9.83
C TRP A 38 1.69 -7.87 8.44
N LEU A 39 1.20 -7.20 7.40
CA LEU A 39 1.70 -7.35 6.02
C LEU A 39 3.20 -7.06 5.93
N ASN A 40 3.68 -6.08 6.68
CA ASN A 40 5.10 -5.72 6.77
C ASN A 40 5.89 -6.53 7.80
N GLY A 41 5.28 -7.55 8.43
CA GLY A 41 5.95 -8.46 9.34
C GLY A 41 6.03 -8.02 10.80
N ALA A 42 5.24 -7.03 11.21
CA ALA A 42 5.16 -6.62 12.61
C ALA A 42 4.52 -7.72 13.47
N GLY A 43 5.06 -7.94 14.67
CA GLY A 43 4.46 -8.78 15.70
C GLY A 43 3.41 -8.04 16.52
N ALA A 44 2.76 -8.75 17.45
CA ALA A 44 1.66 -8.22 18.27
C ALA A 44 2.05 -7.01 19.11
N ASP A 45 3.25 -6.99 19.68
CA ASP A 45 3.81 -5.87 20.43
C ASP A 45 3.93 -4.59 19.57
N ARG A 46 4.46 -4.71 18.36
CA ARG A 46 4.60 -3.58 17.45
C ARG A 46 3.25 -3.08 16.94
N ILE A 47 2.32 -3.98 16.66
CA ILE A 47 0.95 -3.61 16.26
C ILE A 47 0.25 -2.88 17.40
N GLN A 48 0.40 -3.35 18.65
CA GLN A 48 -0.14 -2.70 19.83
C GLN A 48 0.37 -1.24 19.96
N GLU A 49 1.70 -1.03 19.80
CA GLU A 49 2.31 0.30 19.82
C GLU A 49 1.77 1.22 18.72
N GLN A 50 1.64 0.69 17.49
CA GLN A 50 1.11 1.45 16.36
C GLN A 50 -0.35 1.87 16.56
N ILE A 51 -1.19 0.97 17.07
CA ILE A 51 -2.59 1.29 17.38
C ILE A 51 -2.63 2.35 18.48
N ALA A 52 -1.87 2.17 19.57
CA ALA A 52 -1.82 3.13 20.66
C ALA A 52 -1.39 4.53 20.19
N ALA A 53 -0.36 4.61 19.35
CA ALA A 53 0.12 5.89 18.80
C ALA A 53 -0.93 6.58 17.91
N ASN A 54 -1.69 5.82 17.12
CA ASN A 54 -2.64 6.39 16.16
C ASN A 54 -4.04 6.67 16.73
N THR A 55 -4.45 5.91 17.76
CA THR A 55 -5.82 6.00 18.29
C THR A 55 -5.88 6.50 19.74
N GLY A 56 -4.74 6.57 20.45
CA GLY A 56 -4.68 6.81 21.87
C GLY A 56 -5.16 5.64 22.74
N GLN A 57 -5.61 4.53 22.13
CA GLN A 57 -6.11 3.34 22.83
C GLN A 57 -5.09 2.22 22.70
N LYS A 58 -4.72 1.60 23.81
CA LYS A 58 -3.78 0.48 23.84
C LYS A 58 -4.57 -0.84 23.96
N PRO A 59 -4.75 -1.61 22.85
CA PRO A 59 -5.40 -2.92 22.90
C PRO A 59 -4.54 -3.90 23.71
N SER A 60 -5.11 -5.04 24.13
CA SER A 60 -4.32 -6.08 24.76
C SER A 60 -3.41 -6.79 23.75
N LEU A 61 -2.30 -7.38 24.21
CA LEU A 61 -1.44 -8.18 23.33
C LEU A 61 -2.16 -9.41 22.78
N SER A 62 -3.08 -9.99 23.56
CA SER A 62 -3.90 -11.12 23.12
C SER A 62 -4.85 -10.72 21.97
N ASP A 63 -5.44 -9.52 22.02
CA ASP A 63 -6.29 -9.02 20.92
C ASP A 63 -5.48 -8.78 19.66
N CYS A 64 -4.27 -8.21 19.80
CA CYS A 64 -3.36 -8.03 18.66
C CYS A 64 -2.92 -9.36 18.06
N GLN A 65 -2.64 -10.37 18.91
CA GLN A 65 -2.28 -11.70 18.47
C GLN A 65 -3.45 -12.39 17.74
N ALA A 66 -4.66 -12.32 18.28
CA ALA A 66 -5.86 -12.85 17.65
C ALA A 66 -6.13 -12.20 16.27
N ALA A 67 -5.90 -10.89 16.17
CA ALA A 67 -6.03 -10.17 14.90
C ALA A 67 -4.99 -10.63 13.86
N ILE A 68 -3.73 -10.90 14.28
CA ILE A 68 -2.70 -11.49 13.41
C ILE A 68 -3.12 -12.88 12.94
N GLU A 69 -3.61 -13.73 13.84
CA GLU A 69 -4.10 -15.08 13.50
C GLU A 69 -5.24 -15.03 12.49
N GLY A 70 -6.15 -14.05 12.63
CA GLY A 70 -7.18 -13.78 11.64
C GLY A 70 -6.60 -13.42 10.26
N CYS A 71 -5.57 -12.57 10.21
CA CYS A 71 -4.87 -12.24 8.96
C CYS A 71 -4.18 -13.47 8.35
N VAL A 72 -3.53 -14.30 9.17
CA VAL A 72 -2.88 -15.54 8.72
C VAL A 72 -3.90 -16.50 8.09
N ALA A 73 -5.06 -16.64 8.70
CA ALA A 73 -6.13 -17.50 8.20
C ALA A 73 -6.75 -16.98 6.89
N LEU A 74 -6.93 -15.66 6.78
CA LEU A 74 -7.51 -15.02 5.58
C LEU A 74 -6.55 -14.97 4.39
N TYR A 75 -5.23 -14.86 4.65
CA TYR A 75 -4.23 -14.63 3.60
C TYR A 75 -3.08 -15.65 3.65
N PRO A 76 -3.34 -16.96 3.50
CA PRO A 76 -2.31 -17.99 3.60
C PRO A 76 -1.20 -17.84 2.55
N LYS A 77 -1.52 -17.34 1.36
CA LYS A 77 -0.54 -17.08 0.29
C LYS A 77 0.49 -16.01 0.67
N VAL A 78 0.10 -15.01 1.44
CA VAL A 78 1.02 -14.00 1.96
C VAL A 78 2.01 -14.63 2.95
N VAL A 79 1.54 -15.55 3.78
CA VAL A 79 2.40 -16.29 4.73
C VAL A 79 3.41 -17.16 3.98
N GLU A 80 2.99 -17.88 2.95
CA GLU A 80 3.87 -18.68 2.09
C GLU A 80 4.93 -17.80 1.42
N PHE A 81 4.52 -16.69 0.82
CA PHE A 81 5.41 -15.72 0.20
C PHE A 81 6.45 -15.19 1.19
N ARG A 82 6.03 -14.80 2.39
CA ARG A 82 6.93 -14.29 3.42
C ARG A 82 7.99 -15.32 3.84
N LYS A 83 7.60 -16.61 3.98
CA LYS A 83 8.51 -17.70 4.28
C LYS A 83 9.54 -17.94 3.16
N ALA A 84 9.07 -17.90 1.91
CA ALA A 84 9.92 -18.03 0.73
C ALA A 84 10.93 -16.89 0.65
N LEU A 85 10.47 -15.64 0.81
CA LEU A 85 11.32 -14.44 0.82
C LEU A 85 12.39 -14.52 1.92
N MET A 86 12.02 -14.89 3.14
CA MET A 86 12.99 -15.03 4.23
C MET A 86 14.09 -16.04 3.91
N LYS A 87 13.73 -17.17 3.28
CA LYS A 87 14.68 -18.19 2.85
C LYS A 87 15.61 -17.64 1.75
N GLU A 88 15.07 -16.96 0.78
CA GLU A 88 15.82 -16.35 -0.33
C GLU A 88 16.80 -15.29 0.17
N LEU A 89 16.37 -14.36 1.02
CA LEU A 89 17.21 -13.31 1.58
C LEU A 89 18.40 -13.87 2.38
N LYS A 90 18.22 -14.95 3.11
CA LYS A 90 19.32 -15.61 3.84
C LYS A 90 20.37 -16.21 2.90
N GLN A 91 19.96 -16.65 1.70
CA GLN A 91 20.85 -17.26 0.71
C GLN A 91 21.53 -16.23 -0.21
N SER A 92 20.93 -15.04 -0.35
CA SER A 92 21.40 -14.02 -1.28
C SER A 92 22.24 -12.90 -0.66
N SER A 93 22.71 -13.10 0.56
CA SER A 93 23.60 -12.13 1.22
C SER A 93 24.96 -12.09 0.56
N VAL A 94 25.43 -10.90 0.25
CA VAL A 94 26.75 -10.63 -0.38
C VAL A 94 27.46 -9.50 0.35
N THR A 95 28.78 -9.42 0.19
CA THR A 95 29.56 -8.30 0.74
C THR A 95 29.89 -7.31 -0.37
N VAL A 96 29.51 -6.04 -0.18
CA VAL A 96 29.80 -4.94 -1.10
C VAL A 96 30.52 -3.84 -0.34
N PHE A 97 31.71 -3.46 -0.80
CA PHE A 97 32.58 -2.49 -0.12
C PHE A 97 32.80 -2.78 1.38
N GLY A 98 32.94 -4.06 1.74
CA GLY A 98 33.14 -4.48 3.14
C GLY A 98 31.86 -4.52 3.99
N GLN A 99 30.71 -4.14 3.43
CA GLN A 99 29.41 -4.17 4.11
C GLN A 99 28.61 -5.40 3.67
N PRO A 100 28.14 -6.24 4.60
CA PRO A 100 27.26 -7.34 4.28
C PRO A 100 25.85 -6.79 3.99
N ILE A 101 25.33 -7.16 2.82
CA ILE A 101 23.99 -6.75 2.35
C ILE A 101 23.17 -7.95 1.93
N SER A 102 21.86 -7.87 2.09
CA SER A 102 20.91 -8.77 1.43
C SER A 102 20.51 -8.21 0.05
N VAL A 103 20.34 -9.10 -0.92
CA VAL A 103 19.91 -8.75 -2.28
C VAL A 103 18.62 -9.50 -2.58
N ASN A 104 17.58 -8.76 -2.96
CA ASN A 104 16.31 -9.32 -3.38
C ASN A 104 15.99 -8.89 -4.82
N ALA A 105 15.75 -9.86 -5.71
CA ALA A 105 15.30 -9.60 -7.06
C ALA A 105 13.77 -9.43 -7.08
N ILE A 106 13.31 -8.40 -7.80
CA ILE A 106 11.87 -8.13 -7.94
C ILE A 106 11.41 -8.47 -9.36
N SER A 107 10.11 -8.69 -9.53
CA SER A 107 9.50 -9.09 -10.80
C SER A 107 9.72 -8.10 -11.96
N ASP A 108 10.05 -6.85 -11.68
CA ASP A 108 10.37 -5.82 -12.67
C ASP A 108 11.84 -5.84 -13.13
N GLY A 109 12.62 -6.81 -12.67
CA GLY A 109 14.07 -6.93 -12.95
C GLY A 109 14.96 -6.07 -12.07
N SER A 110 14.39 -5.22 -11.20
CA SER A 110 15.17 -4.44 -10.24
C SER A 110 15.57 -5.27 -9.03
N ARG A 111 16.51 -4.73 -8.24
CA ARG A 111 16.98 -5.37 -7.01
C ARG A 111 16.83 -4.43 -5.82
N ILE A 112 16.45 -5.00 -4.69
CA ILE A 112 16.48 -4.33 -3.39
C ILE A 112 17.76 -4.80 -2.69
N CYS A 113 18.61 -3.85 -2.31
CA CYS A 113 19.84 -4.10 -1.58
C CYS A 113 19.78 -3.37 -0.25
N LEU A 114 19.74 -4.11 0.85
CA LEU A 114 19.67 -3.56 2.20
C LEU A 114 20.81 -4.10 3.06
N PRO A 115 21.36 -3.29 3.98
CA PRO A 115 22.32 -3.77 4.97
C PRO A 115 21.74 -4.94 5.77
N LEU A 116 22.60 -5.81 6.27
CA LEU A 116 22.20 -6.76 7.30
C LEU A 116 22.10 -6.02 8.63
N GLU A 117 21.14 -6.41 9.44
CA GLU A 117 20.87 -5.84 10.78
C GLU A 117 21.24 -6.85 11.88
N PRO A 118 21.65 -6.38 13.07
CA PRO A 118 21.81 -7.27 14.22
C PRO A 118 20.53 -8.00 14.52
N ASN A 119 20.61 -9.32 14.73
CA ASN A 119 19.47 -10.09 15.18
C ASN A 119 19.02 -9.62 16.58
N ARG A 120 17.71 -9.49 16.78
CA ARG A 120 17.12 -8.99 18.04
C ARG A 120 17.53 -9.81 19.27
N TYR A 121 17.68 -11.13 19.11
CA TYR A 121 17.97 -12.07 20.20
C TYR A 121 19.47 -12.45 20.27
N TYR A 122 20.19 -12.25 19.17
CA TYR A 122 21.61 -12.59 19.03
C TYR A 122 22.33 -11.43 18.34
N PRO A 123 22.64 -10.33 19.06
CA PRO A 123 23.18 -9.11 18.45
C PRO A 123 24.48 -9.29 17.65
N ASP A 124 25.26 -10.32 17.99
CA ASP A 124 26.50 -10.68 17.29
C ASP A 124 26.25 -11.34 15.92
N LYS A 125 25.00 -11.71 15.61
CA LYS A 125 24.62 -12.30 14.33
C LYS A 125 23.89 -11.28 13.50
N LEU A 126 24.37 -11.08 12.27
CA LEU A 126 23.71 -10.25 11.30
C LEU A 126 22.68 -11.06 10.50
N GLU A 127 21.54 -10.46 10.23
CA GLU A 127 20.49 -11.06 9.42
C GLU A 127 19.87 -10.02 8.45
N PRO A 128 19.22 -10.47 7.35
CA PRO A 128 18.54 -9.56 6.45
C PRO A 128 17.47 -8.74 7.15
N ALA A 129 17.40 -7.43 6.85
CA ALA A 129 16.35 -6.50 7.29
C ALA A 129 14.99 -6.90 6.68
N TYR A 130 14.38 -7.95 7.24
CA TYR A 130 13.24 -8.65 6.65
C TYR A 130 12.01 -7.74 6.47
N THR A 131 11.64 -6.99 7.51
CA THR A 131 10.49 -6.08 7.46
C THR A 131 10.69 -4.94 6.46
N GLN A 132 11.91 -4.41 6.37
CA GLN A 132 12.27 -3.39 5.39
C GLN A 132 12.22 -3.96 3.96
N ASN A 133 12.72 -5.18 3.74
CA ASN A 133 12.62 -5.85 2.44
C ASN A 133 11.17 -6.02 2.00
N LEU A 134 10.27 -6.46 2.89
CA LEU A 134 8.83 -6.54 2.60
C LEU A 134 8.24 -5.19 2.21
N ALA A 135 8.47 -4.16 3.03
CA ALA A 135 7.97 -2.81 2.76
C ALA A 135 8.49 -2.28 1.41
N CYS A 136 9.78 -2.49 1.12
CA CYS A 136 10.37 -2.10 -0.15
C CYS A 136 9.76 -2.82 -1.36
N ILE A 137 9.38 -4.10 -1.24
CA ILE A 137 8.72 -4.84 -2.33
C ILE A 137 7.38 -4.17 -2.68
N TRP A 138 6.54 -3.91 -1.69
CA TRP A 138 5.22 -3.30 -1.93
C TRP A 138 5.36 -1.89 -2.50
N SER A 139 6.19 -1.05 -1.88
CA SER A 139 6.44 0.31 -2.34
C SER A 139 7.06 0.36 -3.74
N ARG A 140 7.89 -0.64 -4.10
CA ARG A 140 8.50 -0.72 -5.43
C ARG A 140 7.47 -1.06 -6.50
N ILE A 141 6.58 -2.02 -6.22
CA ILE A 141 5.48 -2.38 -7.13
C ILE A 141 4.61 -1.14 -7.42
N GLU A 142 4.19 -0.44 -6.38
CA GLU A 142 3.42 0.80 -6.48
C GLU A 142 4.18 1.86 -7.29
N ALA A 143 5.42 2.16 -6.90
CA ALA A 143 6.23 3.17 -7.58
C ALA A 143 6.48 2.84 -9.07
N THR A 144 6.65 1.57 -9.43
CA THR A 144 6.83 1.16 -10.83
C THR A 144 5.53 1.33 -11.62
N ALA A 145 4.39 0.92 -11.06
CA ALA A 145 3.08 1.15 -11.69
C ALA A 145 2.83 2.63 -11.93
N MET A 146 3.06 3.47 -10.91
CA MET A 146 2.84 4.92 -11.00
C MET A 146 3.78 5.63 -11.98
N LYS A 147 5.06 5.24 -12.05
CA LYS A 147 5.99 5.79 -13.05
C LYS A 147 5.56 5.44 -14.48
N ASN A 148 5.11 4.21 -14.70
CA ASN A 148 4.59 3.80 -16.00
C ASN A 148 3.30 4.54 -16.34
N ALA A 149 2.41 4.72 -15.39
CA ALA A 149 1.19 5.50 -15.55
C ALA A 149 1.50 6.95 -15.90
N PHE A 150 2.41 7.60 -15.19
CA PHE A 150 2.87 8.96 -15.47
C PHE A 150 3.37 9.12 -16.93
N ILE A 151 4.21 8.19 -17.38
CA ILE A 151 4.75 8.21 -18.76
C ILE A 151 3.62 8.07 -19.79
N GLN A 152 2.70 7.12 -19.56
CA GLN A 152 1.60 6.85 -20.51
C GLN A 152 0.55 7.96 -20.51
N VAL A 153 0.21 8.54 -19.36
CA VAL A 153 -0.68 9.72 -19.29
C VAL A 153 -0.03 10.93 -19.97
N GLY A 154 1.29 11.10 -19.81
CA GLY A 154 2.02 12.13 -20.56
C GLY A 154 2.01 11.89 -22.09
N ALA A 155 2.01 10.63 -22.54
CA ALA A 155 1.84 10.30 -23.95
C ALA A 155 0.42 10.58 -24.44
N LEU A 156 -0.60 10.24 -23.65
CA LEU A 156 -2.00 10.55 -23.92
C LEU A 156 -2.24 12.05 -24.08
N ALA A 157 -1.65 12.86 -23.19
CA ALA A 157 -1.73 14.33 -23.29
C ALA A 157 -1.18 14.88 -24.62
N ARG A 158 -0.13 14.28 -25.15
CA ARG A 158 0.43 14.67 -26.46
C ARG A 158 -0.43 14.23 -27.65
N GLN A 159 -1.19 13.14 -27.50
CA GLN A 159 -2.11 12.65 -28.53
C GLN A 159 -3.40 13.49 -28.60
N HIS A 160 -3.78 14.12 -27.51
CA HIS A 160 -4.99 14.92 -27.36
C HIS A 160 -4.68 16.33 -26.86
N PRO A 161 -4.02 17.17 -27.68
CA PRO A 161 -3.65 18.53 -27.27
C PRO A 161 -4.85 19.40 -26.93
N GLU A 162 -6.04 19.12 -27.50
CA GLU A 162 -7.29 19.79 -27.20
C GLU A 162 -7.80 19.59 -25.77
N TRP A 163 -7.32 18.55 -25.09
CA TRP A 163 -7.67 18.27 -23.68
C TRP A 163 -6.92 19.17 -22.70
N GLU A 164 -5.82 19.78 -23.14
CA GLU A 164 -4.93 20.58 -22.28
C GLU A 164 -4.52 19.80 -21.02
N LEU A 165 -4.46 18.47 -21.14
CA LEU A 165 -4.16 17.55 -20.03
C LEU A 165 -2.72 17.73 -19.53
N LYS A 166 -2.58 18.01 -18.24
CA LYS A 166 -1.29 18.14 -17.56
C LYS A 166 -1.28 17.28 -16.30
N VAL A 167 -0.19 16.57 -16.06
CA VAL A 167 0.07 15.97 -14.75
C VAL A 167 0.73 17.03 -13.89
N ILE A 168 0.05 17.46 -12.82
CA ILE A 168 0.53 18.52 -11.93
C ILE A 168 1.38 17.92 -10.83
N ASN A 169 0.96 16.77 -10.30
CA ASN A 169 1.61 16.15 -9.16
C ASN A 169 1.45 14.62 -9.17
N VAL A 170 2.34 13.94 -8.47
CA VAL A 170 2.31 12.49 -8.24
C VAL A 170 2.53 12.27 -6.75
N VAL A 171 1.52 11.76 -6.05
CA VAL A 171 1.57 11.50 -4.62
C VAL A 171 1.20 10.04 -4.36
N HIS A 172 2.17 9.22 -3.96
CA HIS A 172 1.99 7.79 -3.73
C HIS A 172 1.33 7.08 -4.93
N ASP A 173 0.07 6.67 -4.79
CA ASP A 173 -0.75 5.97 -5.77
C ASP A 173 -1.74 6.92 -6.50
N GLU A 174 -1.52 8.23 -6.42
CA GLU A 174 -2.40 9.26 -6.97
C GLU A 174 -1.68 10.13 -8.01
N LEU A 175 -2.37 10.42 -9.12
CA LEU A 175 -1.99 11.43 -10.11
C LEU A 175 -2.97 12.60 -10.02
N ASP A 176 -2.44 13.79 -9.74
CA ASP A 176 -3.23 15.02 -9.82
C ASP A 176 -3.12 15.58 -11.24
N LEU A 177 -4.27 15.75 -11.87
CA LEU A 177 -4.38 16.15 -13.27
C LEU A 177 -5.13 17.48 -13.39
N GLU A 178 -4.63 18.37 -14.24
CA GLU A 178 -5.35 19.51 -14.76
C GLU A 178 -5.82 19.21 -16.17
N VAL A 179 -7.06 19.55 -16.50
CA VAL A 179 -7.67 19.25 -17.79
C VAL A 179 -8.70 20.32 -18.17
N ASN A 180 -8.83 20.60 -19.46
CA ASN A 180 -9.90 21.46 -19.95
C ASN A 180 -11.27 20.87 -19.60
N GLY A 181 -12.11 21.64 -18.88
CA GLY A 181 -13.39 21.18 -18.34
C GLY A 181 -14.34 20.57 -19.37
N ARG A 182 -14.22 20.98 -20.64
CA ARG A 182 -15.01 20.40 -21.74
C ARG A 182 -14.72 18.91 -21.97
N TYR A 183 -13.49 18.48 -21.73
CA TYR A 183 -13.02 17.11 -21.96
C TYR A 183 -12.74 16.34 -20.66
N ALA A 184 -13.09 16.91 -19.53
CA ALA A 184 -12.69 16.37 -18.21
C ALA A 184 -13.11 14.91 -18.01
N THR A 185 -14.34 14.56 -18.38
CA THR A 185 -14.85 13.19 -18.22
C THR A 185 -14.08 12.19 -19.08
N GLU A 186 -13.81 12.54 -20.31
CA GLU A 186 -13.14 11.69 -21.29
C GLU A 186 -11.66 11.49 -20.92
N ALA A 187 -10.97 12.60 -20.68
CA ALA A 187 -9.55 12.60 -20.33
C ALA A 187 -9.26 11.84 -19.03
N ILE A 188 -10.07 12.08 -17.99
CA ILE A 188 -9.87 11.39 -16.70
C ILE A 188 -10.25 9.91 -16.79
N THR A 189 -11.27 9.55 -17.58
CA THR A 189 -11.60 8.14 -17.81
C THR A 189 -10.42 7.43 -18.48
N ALA A 190 -9.84 8.01 -19.52
CA ALA A 190 -8.69 7.45 -20.22
C ALA A 190 -7.46 7.34 -19.30
N ALA A 191 -7.16 8.38 -18.53
CA ALA A 191 -6.05 8.38 -17.57
C ALA A 191 -6.24 7.31 -16.48
N ASN A 192 -7.46 7.18 -15.93
CA ASN A 192 -7.78 6.18 -14.91
C ASN A 192 -7.62 4.74 -15.44
N ASN A 193 -8.00 4.48 -16.69
CA ASN A 193 -7.78 3.19 -17.32
C ASN A 193 -6.28 2.88 -17.44
N ILE A 194 -5.46 3.86 -17.85
CA ILE A 194 -4.00 3.71 -17.93
C ILE A 194 -3.42 3.37 -16.55
N VAL A 195 -3.82 4.08 -15.49
CA VAL A 195 -3.36 3.79 -14.11
C VAL A 195 -3.74 2.35 -13.74
N GLY A 196 -4.99 1.96 -13.95
CA GLY A 196 -5.47 0.61 -13.67
C GLY A 196 -4.67 -0.48 -14.40
N ASP A 197 -4.41 -0.27 -15.69
CA ASP A 197 -3.63 -1.22 -16.51
C ASP A 197 -2.17 -1.31 -16.07
N CYS A 198 -1.56 -0.19 -15.65
CA CYS A 198 -0.20 -0.18 -15.10
C CYS A 198 -0.11 -0.97 -13.79
N PHE A 199 -1.09 -0.86 -12.90
CA PHE A 199 -1.15 -1.67 -11.68
C PHE A 199 -1.41 -3.15 -11.99
N LYS A 200 -2.33 -3.48 -12.88
CA LYS A 200 -2.58 -4.86 -13.34
C LYS A 200 -1.32 -5.51 -13.92
N ALA A 201 -0.54 -4.77 -14.71
CA ALA A 201 0.70 -5.27 -15.28
C ALA A 201 1.75 -5.64 -14.22
N GLN A 202 1.79 -4.93 -13.09
CA GLN A 202 2.68 -5.24 -11.97
C GLN A 202 2.16 -6.38 -11.11
N LEU A 203 0.85 -6.48 -10.93
CA LEU A 203 0.21 -7.42 -10.02
C LEU A 203 -0.23 -8.73 -10.67
N LYS A 204 0.10 -9.01 -11.89
CA LYS A 204 -0.12 -10.18 -12.79
C LYS A 204 -1.34 -11.10 -12.54
N TYR A 205 -1.94 -11.05 -11.33
CA TYR A 205 -2.97 -11.97 -10.85
C TYR A 205 -4.17 -11.27 -10.21
N VAL A 206 -4.20 -9.93 -10.21
CA VAL A 206 -5.30 -9.16 -9.60
C VAL A 206 -6.12 -8.54 -10.72
N ASP A 207 -7.08 -9.29 -11.21
CA ASP A 207 -8.23 -8.72 -11.92
C ASP A 207 -9.39 -8.65 -10.92
N ASP A 208 -9.42 -7.58 -10.13
CA ASP A 208 -10.47 -7.40 -9.13
C ASP A 208 -11.66 -6.59 -9.65
N GLY A 209 -11.60 -6.15 -10.89
CA GLY A 209 -12.65 -5.33 -11.50
C GLY A 209 -12.94 -4.01 -10.79
N ARG A 210 -12.13 -3.63 -9.80
CA ARG A 210 -12.32 -2.39 -9.05
C ARG A 210 -11.74 -1.24 -9.84
N SER A 211 -12.61 -0.46 -10.46
CA SER A 211 -12.26 0.85 -10.95
C SER A 211 -12.32 1.86 -9.79
N THR A 212 -11.36 2.76 -9.74
CA THR A 212 -11.47 3.94 -8.88
C THR A 212 -12.69 4.76 -9.33
N ASP A 213 -13.57 5.13 -8.40
CA ASP A 213 -14.69 6.04 -8.71
C ASP A 213 -14.16 7.48 -8.82
N TRP A 214 -13.48 7.76 -9.95
CA TRP A 214 -12.87 9.05 -10.23
C TRP A 214 -13.89 10.21 -10.30
N LYS A 215 -15.20 9.93 -10.50
CA LYS A 215 -16.24 10.96 -10.53
C LYS A 215 -16.33 11.73 -9.22
N LYS A 216 -16.01 11.09 -8.10
CA LYS A 216 -15.94 11.74 -6.79
C LYS A 216 -14.66 12.56 -6.60
N LEU A 217 -13.67 12.41 -7.48
CA LEU A 217 -12.39 13.09 -7.43
C LEU A 217 -12.32 14.28 -8.37
N LEU A 218 -13.37 14.52 -9.18
CA LEU A 218 -13.45 15.66 -10.07
C LEU A 218 -13.83 16.90 -9.27
N VAL A 219 -12.90 17.82 -9.11
CA VAL A 219 -13.07 19.08 -8.37
C VAL A 219 -12.70 20.26 -9.26
N LYS A 220 -13.23 21.45 -8.96
CA LYS A 220 -12.92 22.66 -9.73
C LYS A 220 -11.53 23.21 -9.43
N SER A 221 -11.04 22.97 -8.26
CA SER A 221 -9.76 23.46 -7.78
C SER A 221 -9.14 22.46 -6.81
N TRP A 222 -7.82 22.46 -6.69
CA TRP A 222 -7.11 21.69 -5.69
C TRP A 222 -7.62 21.93 -4.26
N ALA A 223 -8.03 23.15 -3.95
CA ALA A 223 -8.55 23.51 -2.62
C ALA A 223 -9.91 22.87 -2.29
N ASP A 224 -10.60 22.31 -3.28
CA ASP A 224 -11.91 21.67 -3.15
C ASP A 224 -11.79 20.14 -2.88
N LYS A 225 -10.56 19.60 -2.80
CA LYS A 225 -10.23 18.20 -2.52
C LYS A 225 -10.11 17.90 -1.00
#